data_a7b3c3fbe141a43e9d294548aeb2b47a
#
_entry.id   a7b3c3fbe141a43e9d294548aeb2b47a
#
_cell.length_a   1.000
_cell.length_b   1.000
_cell.length_c   1.000
_cell.angle_alpha   90.00
_cell.angle_beta   90.00
_cell.angle_gamma   90.00
#
_symmetry.space_group_name_H-M   'P 1'
#
loop_
_entity.id
_entity.type
_entity.pdbx_description
1 polymer ?
#
loop_
_entity_poly.entity_id
_entity_poly.type
_entity_poly.pdbx_seq_one_letter_code
_entity_poly.pdbx_strand_id
1 'polypeptide(L)'
;DSVKLYGDIDMKSNEHTIAMNVSFYGVDPASLGLGNNIHDKLTLIAEAGGPVASPKAEGKITMDQLHIPALSFSHLDGHVFYHHGKMKFTDVTGRVYGGTVKASGNYDIDTRAYNIHLAGKKLDSRYPAKDAAIFCYVDLEGDIRCDGNPKEIISEGTFTSGSGHYKLIPFKKIQGAFHNRGKELDFYDVSIE
;
A
#
# COMPACT_ATOMS: atom_id res chain seq x y z
N ASP A 1 12.73 18.67 4.85
CA ASP A 1 12.70 17.50 5.75
C ASP A 1 12.80 18.01 7.19
N SER A 2 11.85 17.67 8.03
CA SER A 2 11.90 18.02 9.46
C SER A 2 11.27 16.93 10.31
N VAL A 3 11.83 16.74 11.50
CA VAL A 3 11.30 15.85 12.53
C VAL A 3 10.98 16.71 13.76
N LYS A 4 9.78 16.58 14.29
CA LYS A 4 9.36 17.23 15.53
C LYS A 4 8.89 16.16 16.51
N LEU A 5 9.42 16.23 17.71
CA LEU A 5 9.04 15.37 18.84
C LEU A 5 8.64 16.29 19.99
N TYR A 6 7.48 16.05 20.55
CA TYR A 6 6.98 16.80 21.70
C TYR A 6 6.19 15.86 22.61
N GLY A 7 6.49 15.87 23.91
CA GLY A 7 5.80 15.02 24.86
C GLY A 7 6.57 14.83 26.15
N ASP A 8 6.12 13.88 26.95
CA ASP A 8 6.62 13.58 28.28
C ASP A 8 7.08 12.14 28.39
N ILE A 9 8.08 11.93 29.25
CA ILE A 9 8.55 10.60 29.67
C ILE A 9 8.42 10.53 31.19
N ASP A 10 7.54 9.63 31.68
CA ASP A 10 7.46 9.34 33.11
C ASP A 10 8.50 8.29 33.49
N MET A 11 9.51 8.75 34.23
CA MET A 11 10.58 7.90 34.76
C MET A 11 10.39 7.54 36.25
N LYS A 12 9.28 7.99 36.88
CA LYS A 12 9.05 7.81 38.31
C LYS A 12 8.20 6.58 38.63
N SER A 13 7.37 6.15 37.68
CA SER A 13 6.59 4.91 37.82
C SER A 13 7.45 3.68 37.68
N ASN A 14 7.02 2.54 38.22
CA ASN A 14 7.74 1.25 38.04
C ASN A 14 7.76 0.82 36.58
N GLU A 15 6.80 1.26 35.76
CA GLU A 15 6.81 1.14 34.32
C GLU A 15 7.04 2.52 33.71
N HIS A 16 8.27 2.77 33.23
CA HIS A 16 8.56 3.99 32.51
C HIS A 16 7.65 4.11 31.29
N THR A 17 6.89 5.21 31.19
CA THR A 17 5.93 5.42 30.10
C THR A 17 6.27 6.66 29.27
N ILE A 18 5.87 6.64 28.02
CA ILE A 18 5.96 7.78 27.10
C ILE A 18 4.56 8.25 26.71
N ALA A 19 4.45 9.56 26.45
CA ALA A 19 3.31 10.19 25.79
C ALA A 19 3.87 11.27 24.87
N MET A 20 3.95 11.00 23.57
CA MET A 20 4.67 11.83 22.60
C MET A 20 3.84 12.07 21.36
N ASN A 21 3.89 13.30 20.87
CA ASN A 21 3.49 13.65 19.51
C ASN A 21 4.72 13.62 18.60
N VAL A 22 4.60 12.89 17.51
CA VAL A 22 5.67 12.64 16.55
C VAL A 22 5.23 13.18 15.20
N SER A 23 6.03 14.04 14.60
CA SER A 23 5.75 14.55 13.27
C SER A 23 7.01 14.48 12.41
N PHE A 24 6.89 13.77 11.30
CA PHE A 24 7.87 13.69 10.24
C PHE A 24 7.31 14.40 9.01
N TYR A 25 8.01 15.37 8.46
CA TYR A 25 7.60 16.10 7.27
C TYR A 25 8.63 15.93 6.16
N GLY A 26 8.20 15.32 5.06
CA GLY A 26 9.03 15.12 3.88
C GLY A 26 10.23 14.19 4.10
N VAL A 27 10.13 13.21 4.98
CA VAL A 27 11.22 12.31 5.37
C VAL A 27 11.30 11.13 4.41
N ASP A 28 12.51 10.68 4.10
CA ASP A 28 12.75 9.45 3.33
C ASP A 28 12.37 8.23 4.19
N PRO A 29 11.42 7.38 3.74
CA PRO A 29 11.02 6.17 4.43
C PRO A 29 12.18 5.23 4.77
N ALA A 30 13.22 5.18 3.94
CA ALA A 30 14.40 4.37 4.19
C ALA A 30 15.14 4.78 5.47
N SER A 31 15.12 6.07 5.81
CA SER A 31 15.70 6.57 7.05
C SER A 31 14.92 6.13 8.31
N LEU A 32 13.68 5.72 8.14
CA LEU A 32 12.81 5.18 9.19
C LEU A 32 12.81 3.64 9.25
N GLY A 33 13.63 2.98 8.41
CA GLY A 33 13.64 1.52 8.31
C GLY A 33 12.48 0.91 7.51
N LEU A 34 11.69 1.73 6.82
CA LEU A 34 10.51 1.32 6.06
C LEU A 34 10.82 0.80 4.64
N GLY A 35 12.03 0.31 4.41
CA GLY A 35 12.47 -0.29 3.15
C GLY A 35 13.38 0.61 2.33
N ASN A 36 14.33 -0.01 1.63
CA ASN A 36 15.36 0.71 0.88
C ASN A 36 14.94 1.06 -0.57
N ASN A 37 13.72 0.69 -0.98
CA ASN A 37 13.25 0.86 -2.34
C ASN A 37 12.21 1.99 -2.49
N ILE A 38 11.87 2.67 -1.40
CA ILE A 38 10.93 3.79 -1.39
C ILE A 38 11.75 5.06 -1.17
N HIS A 39 11.87 5.87 -2.20
CA HIS A 39 12.63 7.13 -2.16
C HIS A 39 11.75 8.38 -2.15
N ASP A 40 10.44 8.17 -2.23
CA ASP A 40 9.47 9.26 -2.18
C ASP A 40 9.27 9.74 -0.74
N LYS A 41 9.10 11.03 -0.58
CA LYS A 41 9.00 11.65 0.73
C LYS A 41 7.67 11.39 1.39
N LEU A 42 7.70 11.00 2.66
CA LEU A 42 6.50 10.80 3.47
C LEU A 42 6.33 11.90 4.52
N THR A 43 5.10 12.17 4.86
CA THR A 43 4.69 12.90 6.05
C THR A 43 3.93 11.96 6.96
N LEU A 44 4.35 11.87 8.23
CA LEU A 44 3.70 11.09 9.27
C LEU A 44 3.44 11.99 10.47
N ILE A 45 2.20 12.03 10.92
CA ILE A 45 1.79 12.69 12.15
C ILE A 45 1.16 11.63 13.04
N ALA A 46 1.77 11.35 14.17
CA ALA A 46 1.39 10.24 15.03
C ALA A 46 1.47 10.62 16.50
N GLU A 47 0.69 9.91 17.31
CA GLU A 47 0.78 9.89 18.76
C GLU A 47 1.43 8.56 19.18
N ALA A 48 2.44 8.63 20.02
CA ALA A 48 3.10 7.47 20.58
C ALA A 48 2.91 7.46 22.10
N GLY A 49 2.59 6.30 22.65
CA GLY A 49 2.32 6.17 24.08
C GLY A 49 2.52 4.76 24.62
N GLY A 50 2.43 4.65 25.95
CA GLY A 50 2.55 3.39 26.67
C GLY A 50 3.95 3.13 27.27
N PRO A 51 4.21 1.90 27.72
CA PRO A 51 5.50 1.56 28.30
C PRO A 51 6.66 1.78 27.33
N VAL A 52 7.79 2.33 27.81
CA VAL A 52 9.00 2.55 26.99
C VAL A 52 9.50 1.25 26.36
N ALA A 53 9.35 0.13 27.05
CA ALA A 53 9.76 -1.20 26.55
C ALA A 53 8.83 -1.74 25.45
N SER A 54 7.62 -1.19 25.30
CA SER A 54 6.59 -1.65 24.37
C SER A 54 5.70 -0.49 23.93
N PRO A 55 6.25 0.49 23.22
CA PRO A 55 5.48 1.65 22.77
C PRO A 55 4.47 1.26 21.70
N LYS A 56 3.34 1.96 21.73
CA LYS A 56 2.34 1.95 20.67
C LYS A 56 2.34 3.29 19.99
N ALA A 57 2.08 3.32 18.70
CA ALA A 57 1.87 4.56 17.99
C ALA A 57 0.72 4.42 17.01
N GLU A 58 -0.03 5.51 16.84
CA GLU A 58 -1.04 5.61 15.80
C GLU A 58 -1.00 7.00 15.17
N GLY A 59 -1.28 7.06 13.88
CA GLY A 59 -1.22 8.34 13.19
C GLY A 59 -1.66 8.26 11.75
N LYS A 60 -1.51 9.41 11.09
CA LYS A 60 -1.81 9.58 9.68
C LYS A 60 -0.53 9.66 8.88
N ILE A 61 -0.48 8.89 7.79
CA ILE A 61 0.60 8.92 6.80
C ILE A 61 0.07 9.57 5.53
N THR A 62 0.87 10.44 4.92
CA THR A 62 0.58 11.02 3.62
C THR A 62 1.85 11.04 2.74
N MET A 63 1.67 10.78 1.44
CA MET A 63 2.72 10.88 0.43
C MET A 63 2.13 11.51 -0.82
N ASP A 64 2.80 12.50 -1.37
CA ASP A 64 2.37 13.10 -2.65
C ASP A 64 2.55 12.15 -3.80
N GLN A 65 3.62 11.36 -3.77
CA GLN A 65 3.94 10.32 -4.75
C GLN A 65 4.55 9.12 -4.04
N LEU A 66 4.32 7.94 -4.60
CA LEU A 66 4.98 6.70 -4.22
C LEU A 66 5.30 5.91 -5.49
N HIS A 67 6.58 5.70 -5.73
CA HIS A 67 7.08 4.90 -6.86
C HIS A 67 7.57 3.55 -6.34
N ILE A 68 6.93 2.50 -6.80
CA ILE A 68 7.39 1.12 -6.63
C ILE A 68 7.54 0.48 -8.01
N PRO A 69 8.28 -0.63 -8.16
CA PRO A 69 8.44 -1.27 -9.45
C PRO A 69 7.11 -1.51 -10.17
N ALA A 70 6.99 -0.99 -11.39
CA ALA A 70 5.81 -1.04 -12.26
C ALA A 70 4.60 -0.18 -11.83
N LEU A 71 4.62 0.51 -10.66
CA LEU A 71 3.49 1.28 -10.16
C LEU A 71 3.93 2.67 -9.69
N SER A 72 3.15 3.68 -10.07
CA SER A 72 3.30 5.04 -9.56
C SER A 72 1.97 5.50 -8.99
N PHE A 73 1.97 5.74 -7.69
CA PHE A 73 0.82 6.27 -6.97
C PHE A 73 0.97 7.77 -6.75
N SER A 74 -0.13 8.46 -6.69
CA SER A 74 -0.17 9.86 -6.26
C SER A 74 -1.25 10.07 -5.20
N HIS A 75 -1.03 11.07 -4.34
CA HIS A 75 -1.96 11.46 -3.27
C HIS A 75 -2.33 10.27 -2.38
N LEU A 76 -1.31 9.59 -1.84
CA LEU A 76 -1.53 8.55 -0.84
C LEU A 76 -1.80 9.18 0.52
N ASP A 77 -2.85 8.72 1.17
CA ASP A 77 -3.13 9.00 2.58
C ASP A 77 -3.74 7.77 3.26
N GLY A 78 -3.55 7.66 4.58
CA GLY A 78 -4.06 6.54 5.34
C GLY A 78 -3.71 6.65 6.81
N HIS A 79 -4.21 5.69 7.59
CA HIS A 79 -3.89 5.55 9.00
C HIS A 79 -2.90 4.42 9.21
N VAL A 80 -1.99 4.61 10.16
CA VAL A 80 -1.00 3.62 10.56
C VAL A 80 -1.04 3.42 12.07
N PHE A 81 -0.97 2.15 12.48
CA PHE A 81 -0.83 1.72 13.86
C PHE A 81 0.44 0.90 13.97
N TYR A 82 1.22 1.18 15.00
CA TYR A 82 2.46 0.45 15.30
C TYR A 82 2.39 -0.15 16.70
N HIS A 83 2.78 -1.41 16.84
CA HIS A 83 2.98 -2.07 18.11
C HIS A 83 3.86 -3.32 17.93
N HIS A 84 4.89 -3.46 18.75
CA HIS A 84 5.79 -4.64 18.77
C HIS A 84 6.36 -5.03 17.40
N GLY A 85 6.97 -4.10 16.70
CA GLY A 85 7.56 -4.36 15.37
C GLY A 85 6.53 -4.58 14.24
N LYS A 86 5.23 -4.48 14.54
CA LYS A 86 4.16 -4.68 13.56
C LYS A 86 3.45 -3.38 13.25
N MET A 87 3.25 -3.14 11.98
CA MET A 87 2.47 -2.01 11.46
C MET A 87 1.16 -2.53 10.88
N LYS A 88 0.08 -1.85 11.17
CA LYS A 88 -1.22 -2.05 10.52
C LYS A 88 -1.61 -0.78 9.79
N PHE A 89 -1.98 -0.92 8.54
CA PHE A 89 -2.48 0.18 7.72
C PHE A 89 -3.98 0.02 7.53
N THR A 90 -4.72 1.12 7.67
CA THR A 90 -6.17 1.15 7.39
C THR A 90 -6.52 2.37 6.57
N ASP A 91 -7.57 2.27 5.79
CA ASP A 91 -8.12 3.36 5.00
C ASP A 91 -7.09 4.06 4.09
N VAL A 92 -6.09 3.30 3.64
CA VAL A 92 -5.11 3.83 2.69
C VAL A 92 -5.81 4.08 1.37
N THR A 93 -5.74 5.29 0.88
CA THR A 93 -6.30 5.69 -0.42
C THR A 93 -5.22 6.34 -1.28
N GLY A 94 -5.34 6.19 -2.58
CA GLY A 94 -4.40 6.79 -3.53
C GLY A 94 -4.94 6.75 -4.96
N ARG A 95 -4.17 7.35 -5.88
CA ARG A 95 -4.46 7.30 -7.31
C ARG A 95 -3.38 6.53 -8.04
N VAL A 96 -3.80 5.66 -8.95
CA VAL A 96 -2.92 4.89 -9.83
C VAL A 96 -3.63 4.65 -11.15
N TYR A 97 -2.91 4.70 -12.26
CA TYR A 97 -3.44 4.44 -13.59
C TYR A 97 -4.72 5.25 -13.93
N GLY A 98 -4.78 6.51 -13.50
CA GLY A 98 -5.95 7.37 -13.73
C GLY A 98 -7.17 7.04 -12.86
N GLY A 99 -7.17 5.93 -12.14
CA GLY A 99 -8.20 5.51 -11.20
C GLY A 99 -7.82 5.75 -9.74
N THR A 100 -8.56 5.11 -8.85
CA THR A 100 -8.35 5.17 -7.40
C THR A 100 -8.09 3.79 -6.83
N VAL A 101 -7.31 3.72 -5.76
CA VAL A 101 -7.09 2.49 -5.00
C VAL A 101 -7.39 2.74 -3.53
N LYS A 102 -7.97 1.73 -2.89
CA LYS A 102 -8.06 1.62 -1.43
C LYS A 102 -7.29 0.39 -1.01
N ALA A 103 -6.58 0.50 0.11
CA ALA A 103 -5.83 -0.62 0.65
C ALA A 103 -5.88 -0.64 2.17
N SER A 104 -5.72 -1.83 2.73
CA SER A 104 -5.46 -2.07 4.14
C SER A 104 -4.55 -3.27 4.29
N GLY A 105 -3.84 -3.39 5.41
CA GLY A 105 -2.95 -4.53 5.58
C GLY A 105 -2.08 -4.43 6.82
N ASN A 106 -1.15 -5.37 6.88
CA ASN A 106 -0.19 -5.48 7.96
C ASN A 106 1.21 -5.63 7.37
N TYR A 107 2.20 -5.10 8.07
CA TYR A 107 3.62 -5.23 7.76
C TYR A 107 4.39 -5.54 9.04
N ASP A 108 5.22 -6.55 9.00
CA ASP A 108 6.13 -6.92 10.09
C ASP A 108 7.52 -6.38 9.76
N ILE A 109 8.02 -5.48 10.60
CA ILE A 109 9.29 -4.77 10.36
C ILE A 109 10.48 -5.72 10.45
N ASP A 110 10.43 -6.71 11.35
CA ASP A 110 11.54 -7.62 11.61
C ASP A 110 11.67 -8.68 10.51
N THR A 111 10.56 -9.28 10.12
CA THR A 111 10.52 -10.33 9.10
C THR A 111 10.34 -9.79 7.69
N ARG A 112 9.87 -8.53 7.54
CA ARG A 112 9.44 -7.90 6.28
C ARG A 112 8.27 -8.63 5.61
N ALA A 113 7.56 -9.45 6.37
CA ALA A 113 6.34 -10.10 5.91
C ALA A 113 5.19 -9.09 5.85
N TYR A 114 4.33 -9.24 4.86
CA TYR A 114 3.14 -8.40 4.75
C TYR A 114 1.96 -9.13 4.11
N ASN A 115 0.78 -8.65 4.44
CA ASN A 115 -0.47 -9.00 3.79
C ASN A 115 -1.26 -7.70 3.56
N ILE A 116 -1.58 -7.42 2.31
CA ILE A 116 -2.26 -6.21 1.89
C ILE A 116 -3.47 -6.60 1.06
N HIS A 117 -4.64 -6.19 1.51
CA HIS A 117 -5.87 -6.22 0.72
C HIS A 117 -6.01 -4.90 -0.03
N LEU A 118 -6.36 -4.96 -1.31
CA LEU A 118 -6.54 -3.77 -2.14
C LEU A 118 -7.77 -3.86 -3.02
N ALA A 119 -8.39 -2.70 -3.27
CA ALA A 119 -9.48 -2.53 -4.22
C ALA A 119 -9.18 -1.33 -5.11
N GLY A 120 -9.09 -1.57 -6.41
CA GLY A 120 -8.89 -0.56 -7.44
C GLY A 120 -10.18 -0.27 -8.19
N LYS A 121 -10.42 0.99 -8.54
CA LYS A 121 -11.59 1.44 -9.27
C LYS A 121 -11.21 2.30 -10.46
N LYS A 122 -11.81 2.03 -11.62
CA LYS A 122 -11.61 2.78 -12.88
C LYS A 122 -10.14 2.89 -13.30
N LEU A 123 -9.38 1.81 -13.13
CA LEU A 123 -7.99 1.75 -13.55
C LEU A 123 -7.92 1.66 -15.07
N ASP A 124 -7.21 2.55 -15.71
CA ASP A 124 -7.05 2.58 -17.16
C ASP A 124 -6.04 1.51 -17.61
N SER A 125 -6.52 0.53 -18.38
CA SER A 125 -5.73 -0.60 -18.87
C SER A 125 -4.52 -0.22 -19.73
N ARG A 126 -4.50 0.98 -20.29
CA ARG A 126 -3.39 1.46 -21.13
C ARG A 126 -2.08 1.65 -20.37
N TYR A 127 -2.14 1.87 -19.05
CA TYR A 127 -0.93 2.07 -18.25
C TYR A 127 -0.13 0.77 -18.04
N PRO A 128 -0.72 -0.32 -17.53
CA PRO A 128 0.02 -1.57 -17.34
C PRO A 128 0.20 -2.37 -18.64
N ALA A 129 -0.70 -2.22 -19.60
CA ALA A 129 -0.76 -3.05 -20.81
C ALA A 129 -0.58 -2.23 -22.09
N LYS A 130 0.43 -1.37 -22.12
CA LYS A 130 0.70 -0.43 -23.24
C LYS A 130 0.74 -1.12 -24.62
N ASP A 131 1.29 -2.33 -24.66
CA ASP A 131 1.46 -3.09 -25.91
C ASP A 131 0.29 -4.05 -26.20
N ALA A 132 -0.65 -4.23 -25.26
CA ALA A 132 -1.74 -5.19 -25.42
C ALA A 132 -2.88 -4.71 -26.35
N ALA A 133 -2.84 -3.45 -26.77
CA ALA A 133 -3.88 -2.83 -27.63
C ALA A 133 -5.31 -2.99 -27.07
N ILE A 134 -5.42 -3.14 -25.75
CA ILE A 134 -6.70 -3.23 -25.03
C ILE A 134 -6.98 -1.91 -24.32
N PHE A 135 -8.18 -1.41 -24.50
CA PHE A 135 -8.65 -0.20 -23.84
C PHE A 135 -9.95 -0.47 -23.10
N CYS A 136 -9.90 -0.34 -21.80
CA CYS A 136 -11.06 -0.34 -20.90
C CYS A 136 -10.67 0.24 -19.54
N TYR A 137 -11.67 0.53 -18.73
CA TYR A 137 -11.48 0.83 -17.31
C TYR A 137 -11.76 -0.43 -16.50
N VAL A 138 -10.84 -0.78 -15.61
CA VAL A 138 -10.89 -2.01 -14.83
C VAL A 138 -11.11 -1.67 -13.36
N ASP A 139 -12.02 -2.38 -12.73
CA ASP A 139 -12.15 -2.50 -11.30
C ASP A 139 -11.50 -3.83 -10.88
N LEU A 140 -10.71 -3.81 -9.83
CA LEU A 140 -10.08 -5.01 -9.30
C LEU A 140 -10.14 -5.06 -7.77
N GLU A 141 -10.13 -6.25 -7.23
CA GLU A 141 -10.05 -6.50 -5.78
C GLU A 141 -9.19 -7.75 -5.54
N GLY A 142 -8.30 -7.69 -4.57
CA GLY A 142 -7.41 -8.80 -4.31
C GLY A 142 -6.47 -8.60 -3.13
N ASP A 143 -5.67 -9.63 -2.88
CA ASP A 143 -4.72 -9.70 -1.81
C ASP A 143 -3.29 -9.84 -2.33
N ILE A 144 -2.35 -9.20 -1.66
CA ILE A 144 -0.91 -9.33 -1.92
C ILE A 144 -0.26 -9.81 -0.63
N ARG A 145 0.49 -10.90 -0.72
CA ARG A 145 1.19 -11.51 0.41
C ARG A 145 2.67 -11.69 0.11
N CYS A 146 3.49 -11.48 1.14
CA CYS A 146 4.92 -11.75 1.11
C CYS A 146 5.36 -12.23 2.50
N ASP A 147 6.04 -13.35 2.56
CA ASP A 147 6.56 -13.93 3.81
C ASP A 147 7.96 -13.39 4.18
N GLY A 148 8.32 -12.22 3.63
CA GLY A 148 9.62 -11.58 3.85
C GLY A 148 10.64 -11.80 2.72
N ASN A 149 10.38 -12.74 1.80
CA ASN A 149 11.18 -12.93 0.61
C ASN A 149 10.55 -12.18 -0.59
N PRO A 150 11.12 -11.07 -1.06
CA PRO A 150 10.54 -10.27 -2.13
C PRO A 150 10.49 -10.99 -3.50
N LYS A 151 11.12 -12.15 -3.63
CA LYS A 151 11.06 -12.98 -4.84
C LYS A 151 9.84 -13.91 -4.86
N GLU A 152 9.17 -14.07 -3.73
CA GLU A 152 8.03 -14.98 -3.52
C GLU A 152 6.75 -14.23 -3.17
N ILE A 153 6.57 -13.06 -3.79
CA ILE A 153 5.33 -12.30 -3.65
C ILE A 153 4.21 -13.05 -4.37
N ILE A 154 3.10 -13.25 -3.66
CA ILE A 154 1.88 -13.83 -4.20
C ILE A 154 0.82 -12.74 -4.23
N SER A 155 0.15 -12.59 -5.37
CA SER A 155 -1.06 -11.77 -5.46
C SER A 155 -2.16 -12.52 -6.17
N GLU A 156 -3.38 -12.41 -5.65
CA GLU A 156 -4.55 -13.06 -6.19
C GLU A 156 -5.78 -12.16 -6.04
N GLY A 157 -6.71 -12.28 -6.96
CA GLY A 157 -7.92 -11.47 -6.91
C GLY A 157 -8.80 -11.62 -8.14
N THR A 158 -9.78 -10.75 -8.23
CA THR A 158 -10.72 -10.68 -9.32
C THR A 158 -10.68 -9.31 -10.00
N PHE A 159 -11.08 -9.28 -11.25
CA PHE A 159 -11.20 -8.04 -12.00
C PHE A 159 -12.48 -8.04 -12.84
N THR A 160 -12.98 -6.86 -13.09
CA THR A 160 -14.08 -6.62 -14.02
C THR A 160 -13.87 -5.30 -14.74
N SER A 161 -14.22 -5.25 -16.02
CA SER A 161 -14.22 -4.02 -16.80
C SER A 161 -15.64 -3.61 -17.19
N GLY A 162 -15.81 -2.35 -17.54
CA GLY A 162 -16.91 -1.90 -18.39
C GLY A 162 -16.62 -2.17 -19.87
N SER A 163 -17.38 -1.49 -20.74
CA SER A 163 -17.18 -1.54 -22.19
C SER A 163 -15.81 -1.03 -22.59
N GLY A 164 -15.28 -1.60 -23.65
CA GLY A 164 -13.96 -1.26 -24.18
C GLY A 164 -13.77 -1.82 -25.58
N HIS A 165 -12.53 -1.86 -26.01
CA HIS A 165 -12.17 -2.48 -27.29
C HIS A 165 -10.77 -3.14 -27.19
N TYR A 166 -10.60 -4.23 -27.92
CA TYR A 166 -9.31 -4.82 -28.24
C TYR A 166 -9.01 -4.52 -29.69
N LYS A 167 -7.98 -3.70 -29.97
CA LYS A 167 -7.77 -3.12 -31.30
C LYS A 167 -9.07 -2.44 -31.79
N LEU A 168 -9.68 -2.96 -32.84
CA LEU A 168 -10.95 -2.45 -33.43
C LEU A 168 -12.19 -3.27 -33.01
N ILE A 169 -12.01 -4.31 -32.20
CA ILE A 169 -13.10 -5.21 -31.77
C ILE A 169 -13.68 -4.70 -30.46
N PRO A 170 -14.93 -4.20 -30.46
CA PRO A 170 -15.55 -3.74 -29.21
C PRO A 170 -16.00 -4.93 -28.35
N PHE A 171 -16.05 -4.73 -27.05
CA PHE A 171 -16.65 -5.63 -26.07
C PHE A 171 -17.45 -4.82 -25.03
N LYS A 172 -18.40 -5.45 -24.38
CA LYS A 172 -19.21 -4.82 -23.33
C LYS A 172 -18.60 -4.97 -21.95
N LYS A 173 -17.96 -6.11 -21.72
CA LYS A 173 -17.41 -6.45 -20.41
C LYS A 173 -16.33 -7.51 -20.55
N ILE A 174 -15.29 -7.40 -19.72
CA ILE A 174 -14.35 -8.50 -19.43
C ILE A 174 -14.34 -8.67 -17.92
N GLN A 175 -14.39 -9.91 -17.45
CA GLN A 175 -14.21 -10.23 -16.05
C GLN A 175 -13.44 -11.55 -15.91
N GLY A 176 -12.80 -11.74 -14.76
CA GLY A 176 -12.03 -12.94 -14.47
C GLY A 176 -11.33 -12.84 -13.13
N ALA A 177 -10.48 -13.82 -12.89
CA ALA A 177 -9.60 -13.85 -11.75
C ALA A 177 -8.13 -13.90 -12.21
N PHE A 178 -7.24 -13.51 -11.32
CA PHE A 178 -5.80 -13.55 -11.55
C PHE A 178 -5.08 -14.15 -10.35
N HIS A 179 -3.98 -14.82 -10.64
CA HIS A 179 -3.01 -15.26 -9.65
C HIS A 179 -1.62 -14.94 -10.16
N ASN A 180 -0.82 -14.32 -9.31
CA ASN A 180 0.58 -14.03 -9.63
C ASN A 180 1.48 -14.62 -8.55
N ARG A 181 2.55 -15.31 -8.97
CA ARG A 181 3.60 -15.81 -8.10
C ARG A 181 4.97 -15.45 -8.69
N GLY A 182 5.63 -14.51 -8.06
CA GLY A 182 6.91 -14.00 -8.55
C GLY A 182 6.77 -13.33 -9.93
N LYS A 183 7.22 -14.02 -10.98
CA LYS A 183 7.16 -13.53 -12.37
C LYS A 183 6.04 -14.16 -13.21
N GLU A 184 5.32 -15.11 -12.67
CA GLU A 184 4.25 -15.83 -13.35
C GLU A 184 2.92 -15.19 -13.00
N LEU A 185 2.20 -14.73 -14.01
CA LEU A 185 0.88 -14.11 -13.89
C LEU A 185 -0.11 -14.93 -14.73
N ASP A 186 -1.05 -15.57 -14.06
CA ASP A 186 -2.10 -16.36 -14.66
C ASP A 186 -3.44 -15.66 -14.57
N PHE A 187 -4.22 -15.76 -15.64
CA PHE A 187 -5.62 -15.34 -15.66
C PHE A 187 -6.50 -16.57 -15.87
N TYR A 188 -7.57 -16.67 -15.10
CA TYR A 188 -8.50 -17.80 -15.17
C TYR A 188 -9.95 -17.33 -14.99
N ASP A 189 -10.89 -18.19 -15.37
CA ASP A 189 -12.33 -17.87 -15.36
C ASP A 189 -12.67 -16.60 -16.13
N VAL A 190 -11.92 -16.34 -17.21
CA VAL A 190 -12.09 -15.12 -18.00
C VAL A 190 -13.29 -15.25 -18.91
N SER A 191 -14.21 -14.29 -18.83
CA SER A 191 -15.35 -14.16 -19.75
C SER A 191 -15.34 -12.79 -20.43
N ILE A 192 -15.76 -12.76 -21.69
CA ILE A 192 -15.85 -11.56 -22.53
C ILE A 192 -17.25 -11.52 -23.13
N GLU A 193 -17.92 -10.37 -23.02
CA GLU A 193 -19.24 -10.09 -23.60
C GLU A 193 -19.16 -9.02 -24.70
#